data_fc159f22f604694e6af25354ed78fd66
#
_entry.id   fc159f22f604694e6af25354ed78fd66
#
_cell.length_a   1.000
_cell.length_b   1.000
_cell.length_c   1.000
_cell.angle_alpha   90.00
_cell.angle_beta   90.00
_cell.angle_gamma   90.00
#
_symmetry.space_group_name_H-M   'P 1'
#
loop_
_entity.id
_entity.type
_entity.pdbx_description
1 polymer ?
#
loop_
_entity_poly.entity_id
_entity_poly.type
_entity_poly.pdbx_seq_one_letter_code
_entity_poly.pdbx_strand_id
1 'polypeptide(L)'
;DGRTLFCQLNPNNEKVYNLNRLVSFAWPQVGERKVVTVNFDRSPSSFAISPDSKTVYLLAEDTGHEKLYSVAASGGEVKLAFEMNSGVYTGLSIPGKASSLMLFASWESAVSPAEVVKIDAAAKRHSNLTSFNADRVAQLDLAPLRHHWFTSKRGKRIHSLIVLPPNFDENKKYPLFNFLHGGPHTMTRDQFFLRWNYHLLAAPGYVILMTDYTGSTGYGEKFAQEIQGDPLKGPGEELNEAADAVIKDFKWIDASRQ
;
A
#
# COMPACT_ATOMS: atom_id res chain seq x y z
N ASP A 1 -19.67 -3.80 21.76
CA ASP A 1 -20.85 -4.21 22.53
C ASP A 1 -20.66 -5.54 23.28
N GLY A 2 -19.52 -6.22 23.05
CA GLY A 2 -19.20 -7.51 23.69
C GLY A 2 -20.01 -8.71 23.20
N ARG A 3 -20.75 -8.56 22.09
CA ARG A 3 -21.60 -9.59 21.51
C ARG A 3 -21.09 -10.16 20.18
N THR A 4 -20.06 -9.54 19.63
CA THR A 4 -19.50 -9.91 18.32
C THR A 4 -17.98 -9.99 18.41
N LEU A 5 -17.42 -11.10 17.98
CA LEU A 5 -15.99 -11.30 17.79
C LEU A 5 -15.64 -11.07 16.32
N PHE A 6 -14.68 -10.21 16.04
CA PHE A 6 -14.14 -10.00 14.69
C PHE A 6 -12.74 -10.62 14.58
N CYS A 7 -12.47 -11.28 13.48
CA CYS A 7 -11.19 -11.93 13.20
C CYS A 7 -10.81 -11.75 11.74
N GLN A 8 -9.51 -11.78 11.47
CA GLN A 8 -8.99 -11.99 10.12
C GLN A 8 -8.98 -13.48 9.81
N LEU A 9 -9.42 -13.85 8.63
CA LEU A 9 -9.40 -15.19 8.09
C LEU A 9 -8.55 -15.22 6.84
N ASN A 10 -7.54 -16.09 6.80
CA ASN A 10 -6.87 -16.47 5.56
C ASN A 10 -7.52 -17.77 5.06
N PRO A 11 -8.13 -17.80 3.87
CA PRO A 11 -8.69 -19.01 3.31
C PRO A 11 -7.60 -20.04 3.06
N ASN A 12 -7.75 -21.25 3.57
CA ASN A 12 -6.88 -22.38 3.28
C ASN A 12 -7.50 -23.22 2.15
N ASN A 13 -6.92 -23.12 0.96
CA ASN A 13 -7.28 -23.89 -0.21
C ASN A 13 -6.01 -24.22 -1.03
N GLU A 14 -6.15 -24.83 -2.17
CA GLU A 14 -5.01 -25.21 -3.03
C GLU A 14 -4.36 -24.04 -3.80
N LYS A 15 -4.91 -22.82 -3.65
CA LYS A 15 -4.37 -21.62 -4.29
C LYS A 15 -3.38 -20.92 -3.39
N VAL A 16 -2.37 -20.31 -3.99
CA VAL A 16 -1.44 -19.39 -3.33
C VAL A 16 -2.06 -18.01 -3.18
N TYR A 17 -1.59 -17.24 -2.22
CA TYR A 17 -1.85 -15.80 -2.08
C TYR A 17 -3.33 -15.41 -2.07
N ASN A 18 -4.13 -16.17 -1.31
CA ASN A 18 -5.51 -15.78 -1.04
C ASN A 18 -5.55 -14.47 -0.26
N LEU A 19 -6.54 -13.64 -0.56
CA LEU A 19 -6.79 -12.45 0.25
C LEU A 19 -7.34 -12.80 1.62
N ASN A 20 -6.84 -12.11 2.65
CA ASN A 20 -7.47 -12.15 3.97
C ASN A 20 -8.88 -11.57 3.90
N ARG A 21 -9.77 -12.11 4.72
CA ARG A 21 -11.13 -11.61 4.89
C ARG A 21 -11.36 -11.20 6.33
N LEU A 22 -12.10 -10.15 6.56
CA LEU A 22 -12.63 -9.86 7.88
C LEU A 22 -13.91 -10.69 8.07
N VAL A 23 -13.96 -11.44 9.16
CA VAL A 23 -15.11 -12.27 9.54
C VAL A 23 -15.60 -11.93 10.93
N SER A 24 -16.85 -12.23 11.22
CA SER A 24 -17.44 -12.06 12.54
C SER A 24 -18.16 -13.33 13.01
N PHE A 25 -18.23 -13.47 14.33
CA PHE A 25 -18.94 -14.53 15.04
C PHE A 25 -19.79 -13.92 16.14
N ALA A 26 -20.91 -14.54 16.48
CA ALA A 26 -21.60 -14.22 17.72
C ALA A 26 -20.71 -14.58 18.91
N TRP A 27 -20.76 -13.78 19.97
CA TRP A 27 -19.94 -13.97 21.18
C TRP A 27 -20.82 -13.94 22.44
N PRO A 28 -20.58 -14.78 23.47
CA PRO A 28 -19.48 -15.75 23.60
C PRO A 28 -19.76 -17.13 22.94
N GLN A 29 -20.98 -17.40 22.51
CA GLN A 29 -21.33 -18.64 21.82
C GLN A 29 -20.90 -18.55 20.36
N VAL A 30 -19.64 -18.90 20.08
CA VAL A 30 -19.11 -18.87 18.72
C VAL A 30 -19.94 -19.78 17.81
N GLY A 31 -20.82 -19.16 17.04
CA GLY A 31 -21.71 -19.79 16.09
C GLY A 31 -21.20 -19.74 14.64
N GLU A 32 -22.15 -19.59 13.72
CA GLU A 32 -21.84 -19.50 12.30
C GLU A 32 -20.95 -18.29 11.96
N ARG A 33 -19.94 -18.53 11.11
CA ARG A 33 -19.05 -17.50 10.60
C ARG A 33 -19.75 -16.63 9.57
N LYS A 34 -19.67 -15.32 9.73
CA LYS A 34 -20.12 -14.34 8.75
C LYS A 34 -18.94 -13.60 8.15
N VAL A 35 -18.83 -13.57 6.81
CA VAL A 35 -17.82 -12.75 6.12
C VAL A 35 -18.31 -11.31 6.07
N VAL A 36 -17.52 -10.39 6.62
CA VAL A 36 -17.86 -8.95 6.68
C VAL A 36 -17.42 -8.24 5.39
N THR A 37 -16.25 -8.63 4.82
CA THR A 37 -15.66 -8.03 3.62
C THR A 37 -15.88 -8.92 2.38
N VAL A 38 -17.13 -9.25 2.05
CA VAL A 38 -17.48 -10.27 1.03
C VAL A 38 -16.89 -9.99 -0.35
N ASN A 39 -17.07 -8.78 -0.89
CA ASN A 39 -16.65 -8.41 -2.26
C ASN A 39 -15.47 -7.44 -2.25
N PHE A 40 -14.66 -7.47 -1.22
CA PHE A 40 -13.51 -6.59 -1.10
C PHE A 40 -12.27 -7.28 -1.67
N ASP A 41 -11.78 -6.80 -2.79
CA ASP A 41 -10.62 -7.37 -3.50
C ASP A 41 -9.27 -6.83 -2.99
N ARG A 42 -9.17 -6.68 -1.67
CA ARG A 42 -7.96 -6.33 -0.93
C ARG A 42 -7.91 -7.10 0.38
N SER A 43 -6.70 -7.26 0.95
CA SER A 43 -6.52 -7.87 2.27
C SER A 43 -6.59 -6.80 3.36
N PRO A 44 -7.52 -6.89 4.33
CA PRO A 44 -7.42 -6.08 5.54
C PRO A 44 -6.10 -6.38 6.28
N SER A 45 -5.31 -5.35 6.58
CA SER A 45 -4.06 -5.46 7.35
C SER A 45 -4.29 -5.20 8.83
N SER A 46 -5.14 -4.22 9.15
CA SER A 46 -5.62 -3.93 10.51
C SER A 46 -7.05 -3.42 10.47
N PHE A 47 -7.74 -3.47 11.61
CA PHE A 47 -9.08 -2.92 11.73
C PHE A 47 -9.37 -2.39 13.12
N ALA A 48 -10.35 -1.49 13.22
CA ALA A 48 -10.89 -0.95 14.46
C ALA A 48 -12.41 -0.76 14.34
N ILE A 49 -13.11 -0.92 15.47
CA ILE A 49 -14.59 -0.87 15.51
C ILE A 49 -15.01 0.48 16.08
N SER A 50 -16.00 1.13 15.45
CA SER A 50 -16.54 2.39 15.92
C SER A 50 -17.16 2.28 17.33
N PRO A 51 -17.18 3.36 18.12
CA PRO A 51 -17.71 3.33 19.50
C PRO A 51 -19.16 2.84 19.59
N ASP A 52 -19.96 3.08 18.56
CA ASP A 52 -21.37 2.60 18.48
C ASP A 52 -21.49 1.16 17.97
N SER A 53 -20.37 0.48 17.71
CA SER A 53 -20.27 -0.90 17.20
C SER A 53 -20.95 -1.14 15.83
N LYS A 54 -21.25 -0.09 15.07
CA LYS A 54 -21.97 -0.20 13.78
C LYS A 54 -21.06 -0.23 12.55
N THR A 55 -19.86 0.33 12.68
CA THR A 55 -18.90 0.45 11.55
C THR A 55 -17.57 -0.17 11.93
N VAL A 56 -16.98 -0.91 11.00
CA VAL A 56 -15.58 -1.32 11.07
C VAL A 56 -14.77 -0.47 10.11
N TYR A 57 -13.74 0.17 10.62
CA TYR A 57 -12.70 0.83 9.83
C TYR A 57 -11.56 -0.15 9.65
N LEU A 58 -10.98 -0.22 8.47
CA LEU A 58 -9.89 -1.12 8.17
C LEU A 58 -8.86 -0.46 7.25
N LEU A 59 -7.62 -0.91 7.35
CA LEU A 59 -6.56 -0.56 6.43
C LEU A 59 -6.35 -1.69 5.43
N ALA A 60 -6.02 -1.33 4.20
CA ALA A 60 -5.65 -2.30 3.18
C ALA A 60 -4.70 -1.68 2.15
N GLU A 61 -3.78 -2.52 1.65
CA GLU A 61 -2.89 -2.17 0.54
C GLU A 61 -3.68 -1.96 -0.75
N ASP A 62 -3.41 -0.85 -1.42
CA ASP A 62 -4.00 -0.52 -2.71
C ASP A 62 -3.08 0.40 -3.52
N THR A 63 -2.49 -0.14 -4.60
CA THR A 63 -1.74 0.60 -5.62
C THR A 63 -0.65 1.54 -5.06
N GLY A 64 0.27 1.00 -4.25
CA GLY A 64 1.38 1.73 -3.67
C GLY A 64 1.08 2.44 -2.34
N HIS A 65 -0.16 2.37 -1.86
CA HIS A 65 -0.61 2.98 -0.60
C HIS A 65 -1.19 1.95 0.36
N GLU A 66 -1.32 2.31 1.62
CA GLU A 66 -2.16 1.59 2.57
C GLU A 66 -3.28 2.53 3.03
N LYS A 67 -4.49 2.29 2.51
CA LYS A 67 -5.62 3.21 2.56
C LYS A 67 -6.62 2.85 3.65
N LEU A 68 -7.40 3.83 4.10
CA LEU A 68 -8.48 3.65 5.06
C LEU A 68 -9.79 3.34 4.34
N TYR A 69 -10.43 2.26 4.75
CA TYR A 69 -11.75 1.82 4.29
C TYR A 69 -12.72 1.71 5.46
N SER A 70 -13.99 1.62 5.16
CA SER A 70 -15.06 1.37 6.13
C SER A 70 -16.08 0.37 5.60
N VAL A 71 -16.68 -0.39 6.50
CA VAL A 71 -17.76 -1.34 6.21
C VAL A 71 -18.72 -1.40 7.39
N ALA A 72 -19.99 -1.67 7.16
CA ALA A 72 -20.91 -1.93 8.26
C ALA A 72 -20.46 -3.17 9.07
N ALA A 73 -20.55 -3.12 10.39
CA ALA A 73 -20.19 -4.26 11.25
C ALA A 73 -21.02 -5.52 10.94
N SER A 74 -22.22 -5.33 10.39
CA SER A 74 -23.06 -6.41 9.87
C SER A 74 -22.58 -7.00 8.54
N GLY A 75 -21.52 -6.44 7.92
CA GLY A 75 -21.06 -6.76 6.57
C GLY A 75 -21.75 -5.96 5.48
N GLY A 76 -21.25 -6.06 4.27
CA GLY A 76 -21.76 -5.37 3.09
C GLY A 76 -20.64 -4.79 2.22
N GLU A 77 -20.96 -3.72 1.49
CA GLU A 77 -20.00 -3.03 0.64
C GLU A 77 -18.91 -2.34 1.46
N VAL A 78 -17.65 -2.65 1.15
CA VAL A 78 -16.50 -1.94 1.71
C VAL A 78 -16.25 -0.68 0.91
N LYS A 79 -16.20 0.46 1.57
CA LYS A 79 -16.05 1.77 0.95
C LYS A 79 -14.71 2.39 1.32
N LEU A 80 -14.04 2.98 0.33
CA LEU A 80 -12.89 3.84 0.57
C LEU A 80 -13.33 5.05 1.40
N ALA A 81 -12.67 5.31 2.52
CA ALA A 81 -13.04 6.44 3.37
C ALA A 81 -12.73 7.78 2.69
N PHE A 82 -11.55 7.87 2.05
CA PHE A 82 -11.15 8.97 1.18
C PHE A 82 -9.89 8.60 0.38
N GLU A 83 -9.67 9.27 -0.75
CA GLU A 83 -8.46 9.09 -1.55
C GLU A 83 -7.23 9.66 -0.86
N MET A 84 -6.12 8.95 -1.01
CA MET A 84 -4.80 9.37 -0.57
C MET A 84 -3.92 9.65 -1.79
N ASN A 85 -3.24 10.78 -1.75
CA ASN A 85 -2.29 11.16 -2.81
C ASN A 85 -0.84 10.81 -2.44
N SER A 86 -0.60 10.41 -1.21
CA SER A 86 0.72 10.02 -0.70
C SER A 86 0.60 9.22 0.59
N GLY A 87 1.61 8.39 0.83
CA GLY A 87 1.83 7.73 2.09
C GLY A 87 1.01 6.48 2.36
N VAL A 88 1.22 5.95 3.54
CA VAL A 88 0.57 4.76 4.08
C VAL A 88 0.15 4.99 5.53
N TYR A 89 -0.98 4.42 5.91
CA TYR A 89 -1.38 4.32 7.33
C TYR A 89 -0.99 2.96 7.90
N THR A 90 -0.60 2.96 9.18
CA THR A 90 -0.41 1.74 9.97
C THR A 90 -0.94 1.93 11.37
N GLY A 91 -1.20 0.82 12.08
CA GLY A 91 -1.57 0.89 13.50
C GLY A 91 -2.88 1.61 13.78
N LEU A 92 -3.92 1.39 12.95
CA LEU A 92 -5.24 2.01 13.12
C LEU A 92 -5.81 1.75 14.51
N SER A 93 -6.24 2.80 15.19
CA SER A 93 -6.76 2.74 16.54
C SER A 93 -7.96 3.67 16.74
N ILE A 94 -8.91 3.19 17.53
CA ILE A 94 -10.04 3.97 18.08
C ILE A 94 -10.02 3.80 19.59
N PRO A 95 -9.99 4.90 20.41
CA PRO A 95 -10.01 4.77 21.86
C PRO A 95 -11.28 4.06 22.35
N GLY A 96 -11.09 3.01 23.16
CA GLY A 96 -12.19 2.12 23.55
C GLY A 96 -13.30 2.74 24.40
N LYS A 97 -13.07 3.93 24.99
CA LYS A 97 -14.06 4.69 25.77
C LYS A 97 -14.47 6.00 25.10
N ALA A 98 -14.19 6.15 23.81
CA ALA A 98 -14.56 7.36 23.09
C ALA A 98 -16.09 7.45 22.95
N SER A 99 -16.66 8.61 23.28
CA SER A 99 -18.09 8.91 23.08
C SER A 99 -18.42 9.25 21.62
N SER A 100 -17.41 9.56 20.81
CA SER A 100 -17.53 9.88 19.38
C SER A 100 -16.39 9.22 18.60
N LEU A 101 -16.55 9.13 17.30
CA LEU A 101 -15.52 8.56 16.44
C LEU A 101 -14.24 9.42 16.47
N MET A 102 -13.15 8.81 16.89
CA MET A 102 -11.79 9.35 16.79
C MET A 102 -10.88 8.27 16.22
N LEU A 103 -10.33 8.51 15.06
CA LEU A 103 -9.42 7.60 14.38
C LEU A 103 -7.99 8.11 14.53
N PHE A 104 -7.10 7.25 14.94
CA PHE A 104 -5.67 7.50 15.03
C PHE A 104 -4.92 6.43 14.25
N ALA A 105 -3.79 6.82 13.68
CA ALA A 105 -2.88 5.91 13.00
C ALA A 105 -1.46 6.48 13.05
N SER A 106 -0.48 5.68 12.70
CA SER A 106 0.80 6.17 12.21
C SER A 106 0.67 6.43 10.72
N TRP A 107 1.19 7.54 10.22
CA TRP A 107 1.26 7.86 8.81
C TRP A 107 2.69 8.18 8.42
N GLU A 108 3.13 7.64 7.30
CA GLU A 108 4.41 7.94 6.68
C GLU A 108 4.29 8.01 5.16
N SER A 109 5.27 8.62 4.50
CA SER A 109 5.43 8.57 3.05
C SER A 109 6.91 8.46 2.70
N ALA A 110 7.26 8.29 1.45
CA ALA A 110 8.67 8.27 1.02
C ALA A 110 9.46 9.54 1.44
N VAL A 111 8.77 10.66 1.64
CA VAL A 111 9.37 11.95 2.04
C VAL A 111 9.10 12.34 3.49
N SER A 112 8.40 11.53 4.24
CA SER A 112 8.06 11.80 5.64
C SER A 112 8.15 10.53 6.46
N PRO A 113 9.08 10.41 7.41
CA PRO A 113 9.06 9.35 8.40
C PRO A 113 7.78 9.34 9.20
N ALA A 114 7.51 8.21 9.85
CA ALA A 114 6.27 7.97 10.56
C ALA A 114 5.98 9.02 11.66
N GLU A 115 4.76 9.58 11.61
CA GLU A 115 4.20 10.47 12.62
C GLU A 115 2.82 9.97 13.05
N VAL A 116 2.44 10.24 14.30
CA VAL A 116 1.09 9.93 14.77
C VAL A 116 0.11 10.96 14.20
N VAL A 117 -0.97 10.48 13.62
CA VAL A 117 -2.00 11.33 13.01
C VAL A 117 -3.37 11.05 13.60
N LYS A 118 -4.19 12.10 13.63
CA LYS A 118 -5.64 12.00 13.81
C LYS A 118 -6.30 12.07 12.44
N ILE A 119 -7.14 11.08 12.13
CA ILE A 119 -7.84 11.00 10.86
C ILE A 119 -9.26 11.51 11.03
N ASP A 120 -9.66 12.45 10.19
CA ASP A 120 -11.04 12.93 10.03
C ASP A 120 -11.59 12.41 8.70
N ALA A 121 -12.28 11.28 8.76
CA ALA A 121 -12.83 10.63 7.57
C ALA A 121 -13.95 11.48 6.92
N ALA A 122 -14.68 12.27 7.69
CA ALA A 122 -15.72 13.16 7.16
C ALA A 122 -15.13 14.35 6.41
N ALA A 123 -14.06 14.95 6.94
CA ALA A 123 -13.33 16.03 6.28
C ALA A 123 -12.32 15.51 5.23
N LYS A 124 -12.19 14.19 5.04
CA LYS A 124 -11.30 13.52 4.08
C LYS A 124 -9.84 13.94 4.22
N ARG A 125 -9.35 14.02 5.44
CA ARG A 125 -7.98 14.45 5.75
C ARG A 125 -7.49 13.86 7.06
N HIS A 126 -6.18 13.93 7.28
CA HIS A 126 -5.60 13.75 8.59
C HIS A 126 -4.85 15.02 9.04
N SER A 127 -4.50 15.06 10.32
CA SER A 127 -3.61 16.07 10.90
C SER A 127 -2.58 15.39 11.79
N ASN A 128 -1.32 15.82 11.67
CA ASN A 128 -0.24 15.32 12.52
C ASN A 128 -0.47 15.74 13.98
N LEU A 129 -0.30 14.78 14.88
CA LEU A 129 -0.24 15.01 16.33
C LEU A 129 1.18 15.11 16.85
N THR A 130 2.13 14.56 16.09
CA THR A 130 3.57 14.60 16.38
C THR A 130 4.34 15.21 15.20
N SER A 131 5.55 15.64 15.48
CA SER A 131 6.49 16.19 14.50
C SER A 131 7.92 15.81 14.85
N PHE A 132 8.13 14.55 15.25
CA PHE A 132 9.41 14.05 15.76
C PHE A 132 10.56 14.18 14.75
N ASN A 133 10.23 14.13 13.47
CA ASN A 133 11.22 14.09 12.40
C ASN A 133 11.29 15.38 11.57
N ALA A 134 10.42 16.35 11.80
CA ALA A 134 10.25 17.54 10.94
C ALA A 134 11.58 18.28 10.68
N ASP A 135 12.35 18.62 11.73
CA ASP A 135 13.58 19.38 11.62
C ASP A 135 14.70 18.63 10.87
N ARG A 136 14.70 17.30 10.95
CA ARG A 136 15.67 16.45 10.24
C ARG A 136 15.30 16.33 8.76
N VAL A 137 14.03 16.09 8.49
CA VAL A 137 13.51 15.94 7.12
C VAL A 137 13.66 17.25 6.34
N ALA A 138 13.45 18.39 6.99
CA ALA A 138 13.64 19.71 6.36
C ALA A 138 15.07 19.97 5.84
N GLN A 139 16.05 19.16 6.26
CA GLN A 139 17.43 19.25 5.79
C GLN A 139 17.74 18.31 4.62
N LEU A 140 16.77 17.50 4.18
CA LEU A 140 16.93 16.50 3.14
C LEU A 140 16.19 16.93 1.87
N ASP A 141 16.81 16.69 0.72
CA ASP A 141 16.18 16.87 -0.59
C ASP A 141 15.50 15.56 -1.01
N LEU A 142 14.24 15.37 -0.59
CA LEU A 142 13.44 14.18 -0.83
C LEU A 142 12.30 14.53 -1.81
N ALA A 143 12.32 13.94 -2.99
CA ALA A 143 11.22 14.08 -3.94
C ALA A 143 10.11 13.04 -3.66
N PRO A 144 8.82 13.39 -3.77
CA PRO A 144 7.73 12.43 -3.76
C PRO A 144 7.88 11.39 -4.87
N LEU A 145 7.37 10.18 -4.61
CA LEU A 145 7.37 9.11 -5.61
C LEU A 145 6.49 9.48 -6.79
N ARG A 146 6.91 9.07 -8.00
CA ARG A 146 6.09 9.18 -9.20
C ARG A 146 5.48 7.82 -9.53
N HIS A 147 4.18 7.78 -9.79
CA HIS A 147 3.50 6.60 -10.26
C HIS A 147 3.63 6.45 -11.77
N HIS A 148 3.97 5.26 -12.23
CA HIS A 148 4.02 4.93 -13.64
C HIS A 148 3.26 3.63 -13.91
N TRP A 149 2.45 3.64 -14.98
CA TRP A 149 1.63 2.50 -15.37
C TRP A 149 1.87 2.17 -16.83
N PHE A 150 2.08 0.90 -17.12
CA PHE A 150 2.10 0.40 -18.50
C PHE A 150 1.27 -0.86 -18.64
N THR A 151 1.02 -1.28 -19.88
CA THR A 151 0.40 -2.57 -20.17
C THR A 151 1.48 -3.50 -20.70
N SER A 152 1.71 -4.60 -20.00
CA SER A 152 2.69 -5.62 -20.40
C SER A 152 2.27 -6.34 -21.69
N LYS A 153 3.19 -7.01 -22.35
CA LYS A 153 2.91 -7.88 -23.53
C LYS A 153 1.93 -9.00 -23.21
N ARG A 154 1.80 -9.35 -21.92
CA ARG A 154 0.82 -10.31 -21.40
C ARG A 154 -0.57 -9.69 -21.17
N GLY A 155 -0.76 -8.42 -21.52
CA GLY A 155 -2.01 -7.69 -21.38
C GLY A 155 -2.36 -7.24 -19.96
N LYS A 156 -1.41 -7.28 -19.01
CA LYS A 156 -1.61 -6.88 -17.62
C LYS A 156 -1.24 -5.42 -17.41
N ARG A 157 -2.00 -4.73 -16.58
CA ARG A 157 -1.66 -3.39 -16.10
C ARG A 157 -0.65 -3.52 -14.97
N ILE A 158 0.57 -3.09 -15.21
CA ILE A 158 1.69 -3.13 -14.28
C ILE A 158 1.95 -1.74 -13.74
N HIS A 159 2.12 -1.66 -12.42
CA HIS A 159 2.40 -0.43 -11.69
C HIS A 159 3.87 -0.38 -11.27
N SER A 160 4.44 0.81 -11.34
CA SER A 160 5.77 1.08 -10.82
C SER A 160 5.79 2.40 -10.05
N LEU A 161 6.63 2.48 -9.04
CA LEU A 161 7.00 3.70 -8.35
C LEU A 161 8.40 4.13 -8.80
N ILE A 162 8.59 5.42 -9.06
CA ILE A 162 9.84 6.00 -9.49
C ILE A 162 10.35 6.96 -8.44
N VAL A 163 11.62 6.80 -8.04
CA VAL A 163 12.33 7.72 -7.14
C VAL A 163 13.33 8.52 -7.97
N LEU A 164 13.30 9.82 -7.79
CA LEU A 164 14.23 10.73 -8.44
C LEU A 164 15.44 11.02 -7.52
N PRO A 165 16.64 11.20 -8.08
CA PRO A 165 17.80 11.61 -7.29
C PRO A 165 17.64 13.04 -6.75
N PRO A 166 18.38 13.41 -5.70
CA PRO A 166 18.42 14.78 -5.21
C PRO A 166 18.91 15.75 -6.31
N ASN A 167 18.43 16.98 -6.27
CA ASN A 167 18.73 18.00 -7.29
C ASN A 167 18.41 17.54 -8.73
N PHE A 168 17.30 16.78 -8.88
CA PHE A 168 16.87 16.29 -10.18
C PHE A 168 16.64 17.41 -11.18
N ASP A 169 17.21 17.22 -12.39
CA ASP A 169 17.08 18.15 -13.52
C ASP A 169 16.64 17.35 -14.75
N GLU A 170 15.46 17.60 -15.28
CA GLU A 170 14.90 16.88 -16.43
C GLU A 170 15.71 17.03 -17.73
N ASN A 171 16.64 18.00 -17.80
CA ASN A 171 17.54 18.19 -18.93
C ASN A 171 18.80 17.32 -18.87
N LYS A 172 19.02 16.61 -17.76
CA LYS A 172 20.16 15.70 -17.58
C LYS A 172 19.76 14.24 -17.87
N LYS A 173 20.77 13.39 -17.97
CA LYS A 173 20.61 11.94 -18.14
C LYS A 173 21.03 11.20 -16.89
N TYR A 174 20.16 10.29 -16.43
CA TYR A 174 20.38 9.51 -15.22
C TYR A 174 20.38 8.02 -15.54
N PRO A 175 21.29 7.23 -14.94
CA PRO A 175 21.22 5.78 -15.02
C PRO A 175 19.97 5.27 -14.31
N LEU A 176 19.39 4.18 -14.82
CA LEU A 176 18.25 3.51 -14.24
C LEU A 176 18.72 2.38 -13.31
N PHE A 177 18.18 2.34 -12.11
CA PHE A 177 18.40 1.23 -11.18
C PHE A 177 17.07 0.54 -10.90
N ASN A 178 16.94 -0.72 -11.32
CA ASN A 178 15.76 -1.53 -11.04
C ASN A 178 15.86 -2.14 -9.64
N PHE A 179 15.02 -1.69 -8.73
CA PHE A 179 14.90 -2.24 -7.39
C PHE A 179 13.77 -3.28 -7.37
N LEU A 180 14.13 -4.53 -7.15
CA LEU A 180 13.21 -5.67 -7.20
C LEU A 180 12.82 -6.08 -5.79
N HIS A 181 11.53 -6.06 -5.48
CA HIS A 181 11.06 -6.63 -4.23
C HIS A 181 10.98 -8.16 -4.33
N GLY A 182 11.25 -8.83 -3.23
CA GLY A 182 11.03 -10.28 -3.09
C GLY A 182 9.65 -10.56 -2.48
N GLY A 183 9.38 -11.84 -2.25
CA GLY A 183 8.17 -12.25 -1.58
C GLY A 183 7.45 -13.41 -2.27
N PRO A 184 6.96 -13.30 -3.49
CA PRO A 184 6.62 -12.15 -4.31
C PRO A 184 5.36 -11.42 -3.83
N HIS A 185 4.61 -12.02 -2.87
CA HIS A 185 3.35 -11.51 -2.35
C HIS A 185 3.58 -10.35 -1.37
N THR A 186 4.03 -9.23 -1.89
CA THR A 186 4.22 -7.94 -1.23
C THR A 186 3.99 -6.82 -2.24
N MET A 187 3.95 -5.57 -1.80
CA MET A 187 3.79 -4.39 -2.63
C MET A 187 4.85 -3.36 -2.27
N THR A 188 5.39 -2.68 -3.26
CA THR A 188 6.17 -1.46 -3.05
C THR A 188 5.23 -0.34 -2.62
N ARG A 189 5.59 0.38 -1.55
CA ARG A 189 4.71 1.39 -0.95
C ARG A 189 5.37 2.77 -0.88
N ASP A 190 4.55 3.79 -0.94
CA ASP A 190 4.95 5.16 -0.62
C ASP A 190 5.16 5.29 0.89
N GLN A 191 6.35 4.82 1.37
CA GLN A 191 6.71 4.82 2.78
C GLN A 191 8.18 5.19 2.98
N PHE A 192 8.52 5.68 4.18
CA PHE A 192 9.89 6.00 4.58
C PHE A 192 10.62 4.73 5.05
N PHE A 193 11.06 3.92 4.09
CA PHE A 193 11.61 2.61 4.37
C PHE A 193 13.08 2.69 4.81
N LEU A 194 13.36 2.50 6.09
CA LEU A 194 14.71 2.69 6.64
C LEU A 194 15.71 1.64 6.16
N ARG A 195 15.31 0.39 6.03
CA ARG A 195 16.23 -0.73 5.69
C ARG A 195 16.74 -0.66 4.25
N TRP A 196 15.85 -0.40 3.31
CA TRP A 196 16.11 -0.28 1.88
C TRP A 196 15.61 1.06 1.37
N ASN A 197 16.16 2.14 1.98
CA ASN A 197 15.67 3.48 1.69
C ASN A 197 15.92 3.84 0.23
N TYR A 198 14.86 4.14 -0.48
CA TYR A 198 14.86 4.42 -1.91
C TYR A 198 15.67 5.68 -2.24
N HIS A 199 15.58 6.70 -1.41
CA HIS A 199 16.33 7.94 -1.59
C HIS A 199 17.84 7.76 -1.37
N LEU A 200 18.25 6.89 -0.45
CA LEU A 200 19.66 6.53 -0.31
C LEU A 200 20.19 5.81 -1.55
N LEU A 201 19.38 4.95 -2.18
CA LEU A 201 19.74 4.32 -3.44
C LEU A 201 19.81 5.33 -4.59
N ALA A 202 18.94 6.34 -4.58
CA ALA A 202 18.91 7.40 -5.59
C ALA A 202 20.01 8.47 -5.38
N ALA A 203 20.50 8.66 -4.16
CA ALA A 203 21.42 9.73 -3.77
C ALA A 203 22.71 9.82 -4.63
N PRO A 204 23.32 8.72 -5.11
CA PRO A 204 24.47 8.81 -6.02
C PRO A 204 24.14 9.29 -7.44
N GLY A 205 22.88 9.61 -7.73
CA GLY A 205 22.44 10.10 -9.03
C GLY A 205 21.73 9.06 -9.89
N TYR A 206 21.12 8.04 -9.29
CA TYR A 206 20.29 7.06 -9.99
C TYR A 206 18.81 7.43 -9.95
N VAL A 207 18.09 7.09 -11.02
CA VAL A 207 16.63 6.95 -10.97
C VAL A 207 16.34 5.53 -10.52
N ILE A 208 15.52 5.38 -9.48
CA ILE A 208 15.13 4.05 -8.98
C ILE A 208 13.76 3.70 -9.53
N LEU A 209 13.64 2.52 -10.14
CA LEU A 209 12.38 1.95 -10.59
C LEU A 209 12.00 0.77 -9.70
N MET A 210 10.83 0.84 -9.09
CA MET A 210 10.28 -0.18 -8.21
C MET A 210 8.97 -0.68 -8.83
N THR A 211 8.97 -1.88 -9.36
CA THR A 211 7.84 -2.43 -10.12
C THR A 211 7.13 -3.53 -9.34
N ASP A 212 5.81 -3.38 -9.19
CA ASP A 212 4.93 -4.41 -8.65
C ASP A 212 4.46 -5.31 -9.79
N TYR A 213 5.18 -6.42 -9.96
CA TYR A 213 4.92 -7.44 -10.98
C TYR A 213 3.82 -8.41 -10.54
N THR A 214 3.37 -9.28 -11.45
CA THR A 214 2.39 -10.34 -11.17
C THR A 214 2.79 -11.13 -9.92
N GLY A 215 1.86 -11.24 -8.96
CA GLY A 215 2.10 -11.85 -7.65
C GLY A 215 2.10 -10.83 -6.50
N SER A 216 2.32 -9.53 -6.80
CA SER A 216 2.31 -8.45 -5.80
C SER A 216 0.93 -8.27 -5.16
N THR A 217 0.92 -7.79 -3.91
CA THR A 217 -0.31 -7.39 -3.20
C THR A 217 -0.82 -6.02 -3.68
N GLY A 218 -2.04 -5.65 -3.27
CA GLY A 218 -2.59 -4.32 -3.58
C GLY A 218 -3.23 -4.19 -4.97
N TYR A 219 -3.27 -5.26 -5.78
CA TYR A 219 -3.82 -5.27 -7.15
C TYR A 219 -4.93 -6.30 -7.35
N GLY A 220 -5.43 -6.88 -6.28
CA GLY A 220 -6.49 -7.87 -6.27
C GLY A 220 -6.01 -9.32 -6.21
N GLU A 221 -6.93 -10.21 -5.82
CA GLU A 221 -6.62 -11.63 -5.59
C GLU A 221 -6.16 -12.34 -6.86
N LYS A 222 -6.82 -12.05 -7.98
CA LYS A 222 -6.47 -12.63 -9.27
C LYS A 222 -5.02 -12.29 -9.66
N PHE A 223 -4.63 -11.02 -9.54
CA PHE A 223 -3.28 -10.56 -9.89
C PHE A 223 -2.21 -11.26 -9.03
N ALA A 224 -2.48 -11.41 -7.73
CA ALA A 224 -1.58 -12.11 -6.83
C ALA A 224 -1.48 -13.61 -7.15
N GLN A 225 -2.60 -14.29 -7.42
CA GLN A 225 -2.66 -15.73 -7.68
C GLN A 225 -2.11 -16.12 -9.06
N GLU A 226 -2.10 -15.22 -10.04
CA GLU A 226 -1.61 -15.50 -11.40
C GLU A 226 -0.10 -15.79 -11.49
N ILE A 227 0.65 -15.62 -10.39
CA ILE A 227 2.03 -16.08 -10.30
C ILE A 227 2.16 -17.59 -10.11
N GLN A 228 1.08 -18.27 -9.70
CA GLN A 228 1.09 -19.72 -9.50
C GLN A 228 1.41 -20.42 -10.82
N GLY A 229 2.47 -21.23 -10.82
CA GLY A 229 2.96 -21.93 -12.00
C GLY A 229 3.94 -21.14 -12.88
N ASP A 230 4.09 -19.82 -12.66
CA ASP A 230 5.07 -18.98 -13.37
C ASP A 230 5.73 -17.95 -12.43
N PRO A 231 6.51 -18.39 -11.43
CA PRO A 231 7.07 -17.48 -10.42
C PRO A 231 8.32 -16.70 -10.87
N LEU A 232 8.87 -16.99 -12.04
CA LEU A 232 10.13 -16.40 -12.49
C LEU A 232 10.03 -15.72 -13.86
N LYS A 233 9.54 -16.44 -14.87
CA LYS A 233 9.58 -15.96 -16.26
C LYS A 233 8.68 -14.75 -16.46
N GLY A 234 7.40 -14.85 -16.12
CA GLY A 234 6.46 -13.77 -16.30
C GLY A 234 6.82 -12.51 -15.52
N PRO A 235 7.07 -12.60 -14.19
CA PRO A 235 7.60 -11.48 -13.41
C PRO A 235 8.88 -10.87 -13.99
N GLY A 236 9.84 -11.68 -14.41
CA GLY A 236 11.10 -11.20 -15.03
C GLY A 236 10.87 -10.46 -16.35
N GLU A 237 9.94 -10.94 -17.19
CA GLU A 237 9.52 -10.23 -18.40
C GLU A 237 8.85 -8.88 -18.07
N GLU A 238 7.94 -8.86 -17.12
CA GLU A 238 7.25 -7.63 -16.68
C GLU A 238 8.20 -6.58 -16.09
N LEU A 239 9.24 -7.00 -15.36
CA LEU A 239 10.28 -6.11 -14.84
C LEU A 239 11.11 -5.47 -15.95
N ASN A 240 11.53 -6.24 -16.96
CA ASN A 240 12.26 -5.71 -18.12
C ASN A 240 11.36 -4.77 -18.95
N GLU A 241 10.10 -5.15 -19.17
CA GLU A 241 9.14 -4.31 -19.89
C GLU A 241 8.84 -3.00 -19.14
N ALA A 242 8.86 -3.00 -17.79
CA ALA A 242 8.74 -1.79 -16.98
C ALA A 242 9.92 -0.83 -17.22
N ALA A 243 11.15 -1.37 -17.26
CA ALA A 243 12.34 -0.59 -17.58
C ALA A 243 12.26 0.00 -19.00
N ASP A 244 11.89 -0.82 -20.00
CA ASP A 244 11.70 -0.35 -21.38
C ASP A 244 10.64 0.76 -21.46
N ALA A 245 9.53 0.61 -20.74
CA ALA A 245 8.44 1.58 -20.73
C ALA A 245 8.89 2.94 -20.15
N VAL A 246 9.57 2.95 -19.01
CA VAL A 246 10.04 4.21 -18.41
C VAL A 246 11.16 4.87 -19.24
N ILE A 247 12.03 4.09 -19.87
CA ILE A 247 13.07 4.61 -20.81
C ILE A 247 12.41 5.29 -22.00
N LYS A 248 11.35 4.70 -22.54
CA LYS A 248 10.58 5.28 -23.65
C LYS A 248 9.86 6.57 -23.25
N ASP A 249 9.24 6.59 -22.07
CA ASP A 249 8.37 7.67 -21.65
C ASP A 249 9.14 8.86 -21.06
N PHE A 250 10.35 8.64 -20.52
CA PHE A 250 11.13 9.67 -19.84
C PHE A 250 12.49 9.89 -20.48
N LYS A 251 12.64 11.03 -21.17
CA LYS A 251 13.85 11.40 -21.88
C LYS A 251 15.09 11.57 -20.99
N TRP A 252 14.89 11.79 -19.70
CA TRP A 252 15.97 11.96 -18.72
C TRP A 252 16.57 10.63 -18.22
N ILE A 253 16.05 9.46 -18.64
CA ILE A 253 16.69 8.17 -18.38
C ILE A 253 17.74 7.89 -19.46
N ASP A 254 18.90 7.40 -19.04
CA ASP A 254 19.97 6.96 -19.91
C ASP A 254 19.81 5.46 -20.21
N ALA A 255 19.32 5.15 -21.40
CA ALA A 255 19.07 3.76 -21.84
C ALA A 255 20.34 2.88 -21.90
N SER A 256 21.54 3.46 -21.93
CA SER A 256 22.82 2.74 -21.97
C SER A 256 23.35 2.36 -20.58
N ARG A 257 22.71 2.82 -19.52
CA ARG A 257 23.14 2.60 -18.13
C ARG A 257 21.98 2.09 -17.29
N GLN A 258 21.86 0.77 -17.23
CA GLN A 258 20.87 0.05 -16.43
C GLN A 258 21.56 -0.99 -15.54
#